data_6467baed958f14e99c0db6e634aa5327
#
_entry.id   6467baed958f14e99c0db6e634aa5327
#
_cell.length_a   1.000
_cell.length_b   1.000
_cell.length_c   1.000
_cell.angle_alpha   90.00
_cell.angle_beta   90.00
_cell.angle_gamma   90.00
#
_symmetry.space_group_name_H-M   'P 1'
#
loop_
_entity.id
_entity.type
_entity.pdbx_description
1 polymer ?
#
loop_
_entity_poly.entity_id
_entity_poly.type
_entity_poly.pdbx_seq_one_letter_code
_entity_poly.pdbx_strand_id
1 'polypeptide(L)'
;MLQGWIFYLDFEINGKEYTSYRTTEQQDVIFLNDEKMSLTEFRSFMGQEVFGLTTPVNYLTFRSLISRFIRPKRSSYDLYWDFVKEEQDYVKLLNNSYLLGLDIDRIVKKNKLKEDLDGIKDLGNKIQKDPIMKSFFMKDEVSENVEIKIVGLEKKINELQCNIDNFVIAEDYNEIRKDADRISASLKSCQNEAMKYRMVIANIEKSLQYKPDITKQQLIDFYNEAKVQLSDMVVKRLEEIEAFNVKLLDNRTINLLQEKARFERSLSETESKIAYLGHQENEKLQYLASHGALDDYTQLTKLLAEYRMELSKLEQYKQLVKEYKTKLEEVKKEFADENLSTNKYLEEVESLIKKNILIFQSLTEQFYEDKTSGITIENNSGTNKLRFDIKAKIMDDTGDGVNEVRTFCFDWTLLKGQYNHSVKFIFHDSRLVSENDPRQVATMLKIAQKECVNNNFQYILSVNQSTLDLLAKELSEEEYKALIVDTEVLELNDISDANKLLGIQLDLNYTKE
;
A
#
# COMPACT_ATOMS: atom_id res chain seq x y z
N MET A 1 -30.76 11.13 18.72
CA MET A 1 -31.50 10.03 19.31
C MET A 1 -30.89 9.56 20.64
N LEU A 2 -29.59 9.43 20.79
CA LEU A 2 -28.91 9.05 22.06
C LEU A 2 -28.21 10.23 22.73
N GLN A 3 -28.80 11.44 22.72
CA GLN A 3 -28.18 12.62 23.30
C GLN A 3 -28.16 12.49 24.84
N GLY A 4 -27.01 12.79 25.45
CA GLY A 4 -26.80 12.69 26.89
C GLY A 4 -26.50 11.26 27.41
N TRP A 5 -26.35 10.28 26.53
CA TRP A 5 -26.00 8.91 26.93
C TRP A 5 -24.52 8.77 27.22
N ILE A 6 -24.20 7.91 28.19
CA ILE A 6 -22.84 7.52 28.53
C ILE A 6 -22.75 6.01 28.41
N PHE A 7 -21.76 5.53 27.66
CA PHE A 7 -21.47 4.11 27.50
C PHE A 7 -20.24 3.76 28.33
N TYR A 8 -20.38 2.77 29.19
CA TYR A 8 -19.30 2.24 30.02
C TYR A 8 -18.87 0.88 29.48
N LEU A 9 -17.58 0.59 29.60
CA LEU A 9 -16.99 -0.69 29.31
C LEU A 9 -15.90 -1.00 30.33
N ASP A 10 -16.13 -2.06 31.11
CA ASP A 10 -15.14 -2.61 31.99
C ASP A 10 -14.41 -3.76 31.31
N PHE A 11 -13.10 -3.76 31.36
CA PHE A 11 -12.27 -4.77 30.72
C PHE A 11 -10.95 -4.96 31.47
N GLU A 12 -10.36 -6.13 31.30
CA GLU A 12 -9.06 -6.48 31.88
C GLU A 12 -8.01 -6.67 30.78
N ILE A 13 -6.81 -6.15 31.00
CA ILE A 13 -5.64 -6.40 30.17
C ILE A 13 -4.50 -6.85 31.09
N ASN A 14 -3.97 -8.04 30.85
CA ASN A 14 -2.82 -8.59 31.56
C ASN A 14 -2.98 -8.57 33.10
N GLY A 15 -4.20 -8.84 33.63
CA GLY A 15 -4.51 -8.86 35.07
C GLY A 15 -4.76 -7.48 35.64
N LYS A 16 -4.82 -6.42 34.85
CA LYS A 16 -5.14 -5.07 35.29
C LYS A 16 -6.52 -4.67 34.78
N GLU A 17 -7.39 -4.29 35.71
CA GLU A 17 -8.74 -3.84 35.38
C GLU A 17 -8.75 -2.38 34.93
N TYR A 18 -9.62 -2.09 33.97
CA TYR A 18 -9.84 -0.78 33.39
C TYR A 18 -11.33 -0.53 33.23
N THR A 19 -11.74 0.67 33.58
CA THR A 19 -13.08 1.18 33.26
C THR A 19 -12.93 2.29 32.22
N SER A 20 -13.54 2.11 31.07
CA SER A 20 -13.62 3.17 30.05
C SER A 20 -15.04 3.66 29.88
N TYR A 21 -15.23 4.97 29.69
CA TYR A 21 -16.54 5.48 29.33
C TYR A 21 -16.44 6.58 28.27
N ARG A 22 -17.54 6.74 27.55
CA ARG A 22 -17.66 7.69 26.46
C ARG A 22 -19.07 8.29 26.43
N THR A 23 -19.13 9.59 26.22
CA THR A 23 -20.42 10.30 26.09
C THR A 23 -20.78 10.48 24.63
N THR A 24 -22.06 10.57 24.33
CA THR A 24 -22.55 10.88 22.97
C THR A 24 -22.33 12.32 22.57
N GLU A 25 -22.04 13.21 23.53
CA GLU A 25 -21.82 14.64 23.30
C GLU A 25 -20.36 14.91 22.88
N GLN A 26 -19.40 14.17 23.46
CA GLN A 26 -17.97 14.31 23.17
C GLN A 26 -17.45 13.05 22.50
N GLN A 27 -17.81 12.87 21.23
CA GLN A 27 -17.53 11.62 20.50
C GLN A 27 -16.04 11.34 20.27
N ASP A 28 -15.14 12.30 20.41
CA ASP A 28 -13.70 12.16 20.22
C ASP A 28 -12.92 11.97 21.50
N VAL A 29 -13.62 11.99 22.64
CA VAL A 29 -13.05 11.83 23.97
C VAL A 29 -13.49 10.50 24.55
N ILE A 30 -12.56 9.79 25.15
CA ILE A 30 -12.80 8.64 26.00
C ILE A 30 -12.16 8.89 27.36
N PHE A 31 -12.80 8.41 28.39
CA PHE A 31 -12.22 8.42 29.73
C PHE A 31 -11.78 7.00 30.06
N LEU A 32 -10.55 6.84 30.51
CA LEU A 32 -9.98 5.59 30.94
C LEU A 32 -9.57 5.75 32.41
N ASN A 33 -10.21 5.01 33.31
CA ASN A 33 -10.03 5.16 34.76
C ASN A 33 -10.13 6.63 35.19
N ASP A 34 -11.16 7.35 34.70
CA ASP A 34 -11.41 8.78 34.88
C ASP A 34 -10.40 9.75 34.28
N GLU A 35 -9.34 9.26 33.62
CA GLU A 35 -8.40 10.11 32.88
C GLU A 35 -8.94 10.36 31.48
N LYS A 36 -9.04 11.64 31.12
CA LYS A 36 -9.48 12.08 29.82
C LYS A 36 -8.38 11.89 28.78
N MET A 37 -8.69 11.20 27.69
CA MET A 37 -7.78 11.03 26.55
C MET A 37 -8.50 11.13 25.22
N SER A 38 -7.75 11.34 24.18
CA SER A 38 -8.26 11.30 22.83
C SER A 38 -8.51 9.86 22.38
N LEU A 39 -9.44 9.67 21.46
CA LEU A 39 -9.70 8.35 20.88
C LEU A 39 -8.47 7.74 20.19
N THR A 40 -7.55 8.56 19.70
CA THR A 40 -6.31 8.07 19.09
C THR A 40 -5.28 7.65 20.14
N GLU A 41 -5.15 8.41 21.22
CA GLU A 41 -4.31 8.01 22.37
C GLU A 41 -4.82 6.72 22.96
N PHE A 42 -6.14 6.59 23.15
CA PHE A 42 -6.75 5.35 23.59
C PHE A 42 -6.45 4.18 22.65
N ARG A 43 -6.59 4.37 21.33
CA ARG A 43 -6.25 3.32 20.35
C ARG A 43 -4.77 2.96 20.35
N SER A 44 -3.89 3.94 20.52
CA SER A 44 -2.45 3.69 20.65
C SER A 44 -2.15 2.92 21.91
N PHE A 45 -2.73 3.33 23.02
CA PHE A 45 -2.63 2.62 24.30
C PHE A 45 -3.10 1.16 24.16
N MET A 46 -4.32 0.95 23.65
CA MET A 46 -4.86 -0.39 23.43
C MET A 46 -4.01 -1.21 22.43
N GLY A 47 -3.48 -0.56 21.41
CA GLY A 47 -2.58 -1.19 20.44
C GLY A 47 -1.29 -1.68 21.09
N GLN A 48 -0.72 -0.88 21.98
CA GLN A 48 0.50 -1.22 22.70
C GLN A 48 0.25 -2.30 23.76
N GLU A 49 -0.77 -2.11 24.62
CA GLU A 49 -1.03 -3.01 25.76
C GLU A 49 -1.57 -4.37 25.32
N VAL A 50 -2.44 -4.39 24.30
CA VAL A 50 -3.11 -5.63 23.85
C VAL A 50 -2.34 -6.35 22.76
N PHE A 51 -1.71 -5.61 21.86
CA PHE A 51 -1.07 -6.18 20.67
C PHE A 51 0.43 -5.89 20.57
N GLY A 52 1.06 -5.23 21.55
CA GLY A 52 2.49 -4.94 21.54
C GLY A 52 2.94 -4.02 20.39
N LEU A 53 2.07 -3.17 19.87
CA LEU A 53 2.37 -2.27 18.74
C LEU A 53 3.25 -1.11 19.22
N THR A 54 4.57 -1.29 19.20
CA THR A 54 5.54 -0.26 19.60
C THR A 54 5.97 0.64 18.45
N THR A 55 5.99 0.11 17.23
CA THR A 55 6.35 0.84 16.01
C THR A 55 5.16 0.92 15.06
N PRO A 56 4.90 2.09 14.45
CA PRO A 56 3.80 2.23 13.52
C PRO A 56 4.10 1.47 12.22
N VAL A 57 3.27 0.51 11.89
CA VAL A 57 3.24 -0.16 10.59
C VAL A 57 1.92 0.17 9.92
N ASN A 58 1.97 0.63 8.67
CA ASN A 58 0.76 0.97 7.93
C ASN A 58 -0.21 -0.21 7.89
N TYR A 59 -1.49 0.05 8.16
CA TYR A 59 -2.58 -0.94 8.20
C TYR A 59 -2.52 -1.97 9.35
N LEU A 60 -1.52 -1.90 10.24
CA LEU A 60 -1.46 -2.70 11.46
C LEU A 60 -1.84 -1.82 12.65
N THR A 61 -3.08 -1.89 13.08
CA THR A 61 -3.65 -1.03 14.11
C THR A 61 -4.45 -1.83 15.13
N PHE A 62 -4.67 -1.27 16.33
CA PHE A 62 -5.58 -1.88 17.30
C PHE A 62 -6.91 -2.31 16.65
N ARG A 63 -7.50 -1.42 15.85
CA ARG A 63 -8.81 -1.66 15.28
C ARG A 63 -8.80 -2.77 14.22
N SER A 64 -7.76 -2.82 13.39
CA SER A 64 -7.64 -3.89 12.40
C SER A 64 -7.42 -5.25 13.05
N LEU A 65 -6.65 -5.31 14.15
CA LEU A 65 -6.36 -6.56 14.85
C LEU A 65 -7.54 -7.04 15.71
N ILE A 66 -8.20 -6.15 16.47
CA ILE A 66 -9.33 -6.55 17.32
C ILE A 66 -10.52 -7.06 16.51
N SER A 67 -10.68 -6.59 15.27
CA SER A 67 -11.75 -7.07 14.37
C SER A 67 -11.65 -8.58 14.07
N ARG A 68 -10.48 -9.19 14.28
CA ARG A 68 -10.26 -10.64 14.12
C ARG A 68 -10.87 -11.46 15.27
N PHE A 69 -11.14 -10.82 16.37
CA PHE A 69 -11.79 -11.42 17.55
C PHE A 69 -13.26 -11.01 17.70
N ILE A 70 -13.70 -10.02 16.88
CA ILE A 70 -15.08 -9.53 16.87
C ILE A 70 -15.48 -9.41 15.40
N ARG A 71 -16.11 -10.39 14.82
CA ARG A 71 -16.61 -10.32 13.43
C ARG A 71 -17.80 -9.38 13.34
N PRO A 72 -17.61 -8.09 12.98
CA PRO A 72 -18.62 -7.06 13.26
C PRO A 72 -19.77 -7.00 12.26
N LYS A 73 -19.71 -7.71 11.14
CA LYS A 73 -20.67 -7.62 10.05
C LYS A 73 -21.02 -8.98 9.46
N ARG A 74 -22.19 -9.07 8.81
CA ARG A 74 -22.62 -10.29 8.10
C ARG A 74 -21.56 -10.75 7.08
N SER A 75 -21.01 -9.85 6.29
CA SER A 75 -19.95 -10.17 5.30
C SER A 75 -18.64 -10.68 5.92
N SER A 76 -18.45 -10.52 7.22
CA SER A 76 -17.27 -11.07 7.92
C SER A 76 -17.32 -12.60 8.09
N TYR A 77 -18.43 -13.24 7.72
CA TYR A 77 -18.62 -14.69 7.78
C TYR A 77 -18.67 -15.35 6.40
N ASP A 78 -18.56 -14.58 5.31
CA ASP A 78 -18.59 -15.12 3.95
C ASP A 78 -17.42 -16.06 3.68
N LEU A 79 -16.24 -15.69 4.19
CA LEU A 79 -15.04 -16.55 4.20
C LEU A 79 -14.33 -16.44 5.55
N TYR A 80 -13.68 -17.52 5.98
CA TYR A 80 -12.92 -17.55 7.24
C TYR A 80 -11.84 -16.45 7.30
N TRP A 81 -11.34 -16.00 6.16
CA TRP A 81 -10.28 -15.01 5.99
C TRP A 81 -10.79 -13.57 5.94
N ASP A 82 -12.10 -13.34 5.83
CA ASP A 82 -12.72 -12.02 5.69
C ASP A 82 -13.25 -11.53 7.04
N PHE A 83 -12.68 -10.45 7.56
CA PHE A 83 -13.09 -9.84 8.82
C PHE A 83 -13.75 -8.48 8.63
N VAL A 84 -13.36 -7.75 7.58
CA VAL A 84 -13.90 -6.44 7.24
C VAL A 84 -14.24 -6.44 5.75
N LYS A 85 -15.41 -5.89 5.39
CA LYS A 85 -15.84 -5.76 4.00
C LYS A 85 -14.79 -5.00 3.17
N GLU A 86 -14.45 -5.53 1.99
CA GLU A 86 -13.52 -4.91 1.02
C GLU A 86 -12.09 -4.67 1.57
N GLU A 87 -11.70 -5.38 2.60
CA GLU A 87 -10.32 -5.34 3.09
C GLU A 87 -9.35 -5.87 2.02
N GLN A 88 -8.32 -5.10 1.69
CA GLN A 88 -7.33 -5.53 0.69
C GLN A 88 -6.58 -6.78 1.14
N ASP A 89 -6.26 -7.68 0.22
CA ASP A 89 -5.56 -8.95 0.52
C ASP A 89 -4.23 -8.74 1.25
N TYR A 90 -3.52 -7.66 0.92
CA TYR A 90 -2.30 -7.27 1.63
C TYR A 90 -2.57 -6.99 3.12
N VAL A 91 -3.66 -6.28 3.43
CA VAL A 91 -4.04 -5.92 4.80
C VAL A 91 -4.49 -7.15 5.57
N LYS A 92 -5.29 -8.03 4.94
CA LYS A 92 -5.68 -9.33 5.51
C LYS A 92 -4.44 -10.16 5.86
N LEU A 93 -3.51 -10.28 4.89
CA LEU A 93 -2.28 -11.03 5.10
C LEU A 93 -1.45 -10.46 6.25
N LEU A 94 -1.24 -9.14 6.27
CA LEU A 94 -0.43 -8.47 7.29
C LEU A 94 -0.97 -8.73 8.70
N ASN A 95 -2.26 -8.47 8.91
CA ASN A 95 -2.89 -8.59 10.23
C ASN A 95 -2.97 -10.06 10.71
N ASN A 96 -3.36 -10.98 9.82
CA ASN A 96 -3.47 -12.39 10.19
C ASN A 96 -2.09 -13.04 10.39
N SER A 97 -1.08 -12.66 9.59
CA SER A 97 0.31 -13.11 9.81
C SER A 97 0.84 -12.65 11.16
N TYR A 98 0.55 -11.41 11.55
CA TYR A 98 0.92 -10.89 12.86
C TYR A 98 0.34 -11.73 14.00
N LEU A 99 -0.95 -12.07 13.93
CA LEU A 99 -1.64 -12.90 14.92
C LEU A 99 -1.24 -14.39 14.89
N LEU A 100 -0.71 -14.87 13.75
CA LEU A 100 -0.14 -16.21 13.64
C LEU A 100 1.34 -16.28 14.06
N GLY A 101 1.92 -15.17 14.50
CA GLY A 101 3.30 -15.08 14.99
C GLY A 101 4.36 -15.02 13.90
N LEU A 102 3.98 -14.70 12.66
CA LEU A 102 4.91 -14.57 11.54
C LEU A 102 5.58 -13.19 11.51
N ASP A 103 6.79 -13.17 10.94
CA ASP A 103 7.54 -11.94 10.71
C ASP A 103 6.87 -11.08 9.62
N ILE A 104 6.29 -9.97 10.06
CA ILE A 104 5.58 -9.03 9.17
C ILE A 104 6.52 -8.10 8.39
N ASP A 105 7.75 -7.91 8.83
CA ASP A 105 8.72 -7.06 8.13
C ASP A 105 8.99 -7.59 6.72
N ARG A 106 8.94 -8.92 6.55
CA ARG A 106 9.03 -9.57 5.24
C ARG A 106 7.86 -9.23 4.32
N ILE A 107 6.66 -9.08 4.88
CA ILE A 107 5.45 -8.66 4.14
C ILE A 107 5.60 -7.21 3.68
N VAL A 108 6.02 -6.33 4.59
CA VAL A 108 6.25 -4.91 4.32
C VAL A 108 7.35 -4.74 3.27
N LYS A 109 8.46 -5.48 3.40
CA LYS A 109 9.57 -5.47 2.46
C LYS A 109 9.16 -5.90 1.06
N LYS A 110 8.40 -7.00 0.94
CA LYS A 110 7.91 -7.46 -0.37
C LYS A 110 6.95 -6.45 -1.01
N ASN A 111 6.06 -5.82 -0.23
CA ASN A 111 5.19 -4.77 -0.76
C ASN A 111 5.99 -3.61 -1.32
N LYS A 112 7.03 -3.15 -0.60
CA LYS A 112 7.94 -2.10 -1.06
C LYS A 112 8.66 -2.47 -2.35
N LEU A 113 9.23 -3.68 -2.41
CA LEU A 113 9.87 -4.21 -3.62
C LEU A 113 8.91 -4.23 -4.82
N LYS A 114 7.63 -4.58 -4.57
CA LYS A 114 6.62 -4.56 -5.62
C LYS A 114 6.31 -3.14 -6.10
N GLU A 115 6.21 -2.17 -5.20
CA GLU A 115 6.02 -0.77 -5.54
C GLU A 115 7.20 -0.23 -6.36
N ASP A 116 8.43 -0.54 -5.94
CA ASP A 116 9.66 -0.18 -6.66
C ASP A 116 9.69 -0.81 -8.05
N LEU A 117 9.33 -2.10 -8.17
CA LEU A 117 9.26 -2.81 -9.46
C LEU A 117 8.22 -2.18 -10.39
N ASP A 118 7.05 -1.85 -9.87
CA ASP A 118 5.98 -1.23 -10.67
C ASP A 118 6.39 0.18 -11.12
N GLY A 119 6.99 0.97 -10.23
CA GLY A 119 7.54 2.28 -10.56
C GLY A 119 8.61 2.23 -11.66
N ILE A 120 9.52 1.25 -11.58
CA ILE A 120 10.53 1.03 -12.63
C ILE A 120 9.88 0.61 -13.96
N LYS A 121 8.93 -0.31 -13.94
CA LYS A 121 8.21 -0.75 -15.16
C LYS A 121 7.44 0.40 -15.81
N ASP A 122 6.78 1.24 -15.01
CA ASP A 122 6.07 2.42 -15.50
C ASP A 122 7.04 3.43 -16.13
N LEU A 123 8.21 3.62 -15.53
CA LEU A 123 9.27 4.43 -16.12
C LEU A 123 9.73 3.85 -17.46
N GLY A 124 9.96 2.52 -17.53
CA GLY A 124 10.33 1.83 -18.77
C GLY A 124 9.27 1.97 -19.87
N ASN A 125 7.99 1.85 -19.50
CA ASN A 125 6.88 2.05 -20.42
C ASN A 125 6.83 3.50 -20.95
N LYS A 126 7.10 4.49 -20.10
CA LYS A 126 7.18 5.90 -20.50
C LYS A 126 8.35 6.15 -21.46
N ILE A 127 9.54 5.61 -21.16
CA ILE A 127 10.72 5.73 -22.03
C ILE A 127 10.43 5.11 -23.42
N GLN A 128 9.76 3.96 -23.48
CA GLN A 128 9.56 3.22 -24.73
C GLN A 128 8.31 3.66 -25.53
N LYS A 129 7.26 4.12 -24.87
CA LYS A 129 5.94 4.35 -25.50
C LYS A 129 5.54 5.82 -25.59
N ASP A 130 6.14 6.72 -24.79
CA ASP A 130 5.79 8.13 -24.80
C ASP A 130 6.19 8.76 -26.15
N PRO A 131 5.24 9.32 -26.93
CA PRO A 131 5.53 9.95 -28.22
C PRO A 131 6.50 11.13 -28.11
N ILE A 132 6.45 11.86 -26.98
CA ILE A 132 7.34 13.01 -26.73
C ILE A 132 8.77 12.53 -26.51
N MET A 133 8.95 11.48 -25.70
CA MET A 133 10.27 10.88 -25.48
C MET A 133 10.82 10.28 -26.79
N LYS A 134 9.99 9.59 -27.58
CA LYS A 134 10.36 9.09 -28.90
C LYS A 134 10.75 10.22 -29.85
N SER A 135 9.92 11.25 -29.97
CA SER A 135 10.20 12.39 -30.87
C SER A 135 11.43 13.19 -30.43
N PHE A 136 11.75 13.19 -29.12
CA PHE A 136 12.89 13.88 -28.57
C PHE A 136 14.22 13.17 -28.88
N PHE A 137 14.24 11.84 -28.75
CA PHE A 137 15.44 11.03 -28.92
C PHE A 137 15.56 10.42 -30.33
N MET A 138 14.46 10.28 -31.08
CA MET A 138 14.45 9.60 -32.38
C MET A 138 13.61 10.40 -33.39
N LYS A 139 14.24 10.84 -34.49
CA LYS A 139 13.54 11.47 -35.60
C LYS A 139 12.67 10.51 -36.41
N ASP A 140 12.94 9.19 -36.36
CA ASP A 140 12.25 8.14 -37.10
C ASP A 140 11.97 6.88 -36.27
N GLU A 141 10.93 6.13 -36.65
CA GLU A 141 10.41 4.92 -36.00
C GLU A 141 11.38 3.73 -35.98
N VAL A 142 12.44 3.72 -35.19
CA VAL A 142 13.22 2.48 -35.10
C VAL A 142 13.75 2.26 -33.68
N SER A 143 13.14 1.37 -32.94
CA SER A 143 13.58 0.94 -31.62
C SER A 143 14.67 -0.13 -31.62
N GLU A 144 14.98 -0.77 -32.78
CA GLU A 144 15.81 -1.97 -32.78
C GLU A 144 17.32 -1.76 -33.06
N ASN A 145 17.74 -0.58 -33.52
CA ASN A 145 19.13 -0.40 -33.97
C ASN A 145 19.79 0.91 -33.56
N VAL A 146 19.59 1.36 -32.32
CA VAL A 146 20.25 2.60 -31.82
C VAL A 146 21.78 2.52 -31.97
N GLU A 147 22.38 1.36 -31.72
CA GLU A 147 23.82 1.14 -31.83
C GLU A 147 24.35 1.28 -33.26
N ILE A 148 23.59 0.74 -34.24
CA ILE A 148 23.94 0.87 -35.67
C ILE A 148 23.83 2.35 -36.11
N LYS A 149 22.82 3.08 -35.62
CA LYS A 149 22.68 4.52 -35.89
C LYS A 149 23.83 5.33 -35.31
N ILE A 150 24.23 5.04 -34.08
CA ILE A 150 25.38 5.68 -33.38
C ILE A 150 26.63 5.49 -34.24
N VAL A 151 26.99 4.25 -34.58
CA VAL A 151 28.18 3.95 -35.41
C VAL A 151 28.11 4.61 -36.80
N GLY A 152 26.91 4.62 -37.40
CA GLY A 152 26.71 5.30 -38.67
C GLY A 152 26.88 6.82 -38.61
N LEU A 153 26.42 7.45 -37.53
CA LEU A 153 26.61 8.88 -37.29
C LEU A 153 28.05 9.23 -36.97
N GLU A 154 28.73 8.44 -36.14
CA GLU A 154 30.16 8.60 -35.83
C GLU A 154 31.00 8.59 -37.10
N LYS A 155 30.72 7.65 -38.03
CA LYS A 155 31.39 7.60 -39.31
C LYS A 155 31.15 8.86 -40.12
N LYS A 156 29.90 9.31 -40.26
CA LYS A 156 29.53 10.53 -40.98
C LYS A 156 30.17 11.78 -40.37
N ILE A 157 30.17 11.87 -39.05
CA ILE A 157 30.82 12.97 -38.29
C ILE A 157 32.30 13.03 -38.62
N ASN A 158 33.01 11.87 -38.61
CA ASN A 158 34.41 11.80 -38.92
C ASN A 158 34.71 12.17 -40.35
N GLU A 159 33.93 11.70 -41.31
CA GLU A 159 34.04 12.08 -42.72
C GLU A 159 33.83 13.59 -42.95
N LEU A 160 32.79 14.17 -42.35
CA LEU A 160 32.51 15.61 -42.43
C LEU A 160 33.61 16.44 -41.72
N GLN A 161 34.10 15.98 -40.56
CA GLN A 161 35.19 16.65 -39.87
C GLN A 161 36.49 16.68 -40.70
N CYS A 162 36.87 15.55 -41.35
CA CYS A 162 37.99 15.49 -42.25
C CYS A 162 37.82 16.44 -43.46
N ASN A 163 36.60 16.53 -44.04
CA ASN A 163 36.31 17.43 -45.12
C ASN A 163 36.46 18.91 -44.69
N ILE A 164 36.00 19.25 -43.51
CA ILE A 164 36.10 20.61 -42.94
C ILE A 164 37.56 20.96 -42.63
N ASP A 165 38.33 20.02 -42.11
CA ASP A 165 39.72 20.23 -41.73
C ASP A 165 40.68 20.38 -42.93
N ASN A 166 40.29 19.75 -44.05
CA ASN A 166 41.03 19.86 -45.32
C ASN A 166 40.57 21.08 -46.17
N PHE A 167 39.66 21.89 -45.68
CA PHE A 167 39.18 23.07 -46.40
C PHE A 167 40.22 24.20 -46.30
N VAL A 168 41.03 24.40 -47.31
CA VAL A 168 42.13 25.38 -47.35
C VAL A 168 41.62 26.76 -47.81
N ILE A 169 41.72 27.77 -46.91
CA ILE A 169 41.43 29.16 -47.22
C ILE A 169 42.44 30.08 -46.56
N ALA A 170 42.62 31.32 -47.06
CA ALA A 170 43.60 32.32 -46.68
C ALA A 170 43.80 32.54 -45.16
N GLU A 171 45.00 33.01 -44.74
CA GLU A 171 45.45 33.03 -43.31
C GLU A 171 44.48 33.66 -42.31
N ASP A 172 43.81 34.77 -42.63
CA ASP A 172 42.85 35.46 -41.78
C ASP A 172 41.54 34.64 -41.58
N TYR A 173 41.20 33.80 -42.55
CA TYR A 173 40.00 32.95 -42.51
C TYR A 173 40.12 31.84 -41.43
N ASN A 174 41.31 31.29 -41.24
CA ASN A 174 41.56 30.26 -40.26
C ASN A 174 41.44 30.75 -38.81
N GLU A 175 41.78 32.02 -38.52
CA GLU A 175 41.60 32.59 -37.19
C GLU A 175 40.12 32.87 -36.91
N ILE A 176 39.41 33.48 -37.83
CA ILE A 176 38.00 33.78 -37.70
C ILE A 176 37.16 32.47 -37.59
N ARG A 177 37.59 31.45 -38.33
CA ARG A 177 37.04 30.10 -38.22
C ARG A 177 37.17 29.48 -36.83
N LYS A 178 38.38 29.50 -36.25
CA LYS A 178 38.66 28.98 -34.90
C LYS A 178 37.81 29.71 -33.85
N ASP A 179 37.62 30.98 -34.03
CA ASP A 179 36.77 31.78 -33.17
C ASP A 179 35.27 31.42 -33.34
N ALA A 180 34.77 31.25 -34.55
CA ALA A 180 33.42 30.80 -34.85
C ALA A 180 33.17 29.40 -34.25
N ASP A 181 34.12 28.47 -34.40
CA ASP A 181 34.03 27.12 -33.82
C ASP A 181 33.96 27.16 -32.28
N ARG A 182 34.73 28.05 -31.61
CA ARG A 182 34.68 28.25 -30.16
C ARG A 182 33.33 28.80 -29.71
N ILE A 183 32.77 29.76 -30.45
CA ILE A 183 31.48 30.36 -30.18
C ILE A 183 30.37 29.31 -30.38
N SER A 184 30.43 28.55 -31.44
CA SER A 184 29.49 27.46 -31.75
C SER A 184 29.52 26.38 -30.67
N ALA A 185 30.71 25.96 -30.21
CA ALA A 185 30.82 25.02 -29.09
C ALA A 185 30.24 25.56 -27.78
N SER A 186 30.44 26.86 -27.49
CA SER A 186 29.88 27.53 -26.31
C SER A 186 28.35 27.68 -26.42
N LEU A 187 27.86 28.04 -27.60
CA LEU A 187 26.42 28.11 -27.89
C LEU A 187 25.74 26.76 -27.66
N LYS A 188 26.35 25.69 -28.16
CA LYS A 188 25.85 24.32 -27.97
C LYS A 188 25.82 23.90 -26.50
N SER A 189 26.85 24.25 -25.74
CA SER A 189 26.87 24.00 -24.30
C SER A 189 25.72 24.71 -23.59
N CYS A 190 25.48 25.99 -23.89
CA CYS A 190 24.39 26.77 -23.33
C CYS A 190 23.00 26.22 -23.75
N GLN A 191 22.83 25.77 -25.01
CA GLN A 191 21.61 25.14 -25.48
C GLN A 191 21.31 23.83 -24.71
N ASN A 192 22.32 23.02 -24.46
CA ASN A 192 22.18 21.81 -23.65
C ASN A 192 21.81 22.11 -22.19
N GLU A 193 22.38 23.16 -21.61
CA GLU A 193 22.01 23.62 -20.27
C GLU A 193 20.57 24.15 -20.21
N ALA A 194 20.17 24.99 -21.13
CA ALA A 194 18.80 25.50 -21.24
C ALA A 194 17.79 24.37 -21.34
N MET A 195 18.13 23.34 -22.09
CA MET A 195 17.31 22.15 -22.22
C MET A 195 17.17 21.36 -20.92
N LYS A 196 18.29 21.17 -20.19
CA LYS A 196 18.24 20.53 -18.86
C LYS A 196 17.33 21.33 -17.91
N TYR A 197 17.46 22.64 -17.89
CA TYR A 197 16.60 23.50 -17.06
C TYR A 197 15.13 23.39 -17.43
N ARG A 198 14.77 23.40 -18.72
CA ARG A 198 13.40 23.18 -19.18
C ARG A 198 12.85 21.83 -18.74
N MET A 199 13.65 20.75 -18.81
CA MET A 199 13.24 19.43 -18.33
C MET A 199 12.99 19.40 -16.83
N VAL A 200 13.88 20.05 -16.05
CA VAL A 200 13.69 20.14 -14.59
C VAL A 200 12.44 20.94 -14.25
N ILE A 201 12.23 22.09 -14.89
CA ILE A 201 11.03 22.93 -14.71
C ILE A 201 9.76 22.11 -15.03
N ALA A 202 9.73 21.41 -16.16
CA ALA A 202 8.59 20.57 -16.54
C ALA A 202 8.33 19.43 -15.53
N ASN A 203 9.38 18.83 -14.96
CA ASN A 203 9.25 17.82 -13.91
C ASN A 203 8.71 18.41 -12.59
N ILE A 204 9.17 19.61 -12.22
CA ILE A 204 8.64 20.33 -11.06
C ILE A 204 7.15 20.66 -11.28
N GLU A 205 6.78 21.14 -12.45
CA GLU A 205 5.38 21.43 -12.80
C GLU A 205 4.49 20.19 -12.71
N LYS A 206 4.94 19.06 -13.21
CA LYS A 206 4.25 17.77 -13.02
C LYS A 206 4.13 17.39 -11.54
N SER A 207 5.19 17.61 -10.77
CA SER A 207 5.19 17.34 -9.33
C SER A 207 4.25 18.26 -8.53
N LEU A 208 4.04 19.49 -9.00
CA LEU A 208 3.08 20.44 -8.43
C LEU A 208 1.62 20.06 -8.75
N GLN A 209 1.37 19.36 -9.85
CA GLN A 209 0.03 18.88 -10.23
C GLN A 209 -0.37 17.61 -9.48
N TYR A 210 0.57 16.98 -8.78
CA TYR A 210 0.29 15.76 -8.02
C TYR A 210 -0.60 16.07 -6.83
N LYS A 211 -1.83 15.57 -6.91
CA LYS A 211 -2.79 15.60 -5.79
C LYS A 211 -2.74 14.26 -5.07
N PRO A 212 -2.91 14.23 -3.75
CA PRO A 212 -3.05 12.97 -3.01
C PRO A 212 -4.17 12.11 -3.62
N ASP A 213 -3.94 10.81 -3.77
CA ASP A 213 -4.88 9.87 -4.37
C ASP A 213 -6.19 9.70 -3.58
N ILE A 214 -6.20 10.13 -2.32
CA ILE A 214 -7.37 10.05 -1.45
C ILE A 214 -7.65 11.43 -0.86
N THR A 215 -8.82 11.97 -1.18
CA THR A 215 -9.31 13.21 -0.58
C THR A 215 -9.92 12.95 0.80
N LYS A 216 -9.98 14.00 1.65
CA LYS A 216 -10.70 13.94 2.95
C LYS A 216 -12.13 13.40 2.78
N GLN A 217 -12.82 13.85 1.74
CA GLN A 217 -14.19 13.42 1.49
C GLN A 217 -14.26 11.91 1.20
N GLN A 218 -13.38 11.39 0.37
CA GLN A 218 -13.28 9.95 0.09
C GLN A 218 -12.91 9.14 1.34
N LEU A 219 -12.06 9.68 2.21
CA LEU A 219 -11.71 9.04 3.48
C LEU A 219 -12.90 9.05 4.45
N ILE A 220 -13.61 10.17 4.55
CA ILE A 220 -14.85 10.30 5.35
C ILE A 220 -15.94 9.39 4.77
N ASP A 221 -16.10 9.35 3.46
CA ASP A 221 -17.08 8.50 2.77
C ASP A 221 -16.75 7.02 3.01
N PHE A 222 -15.47 6.63 2.93
CA PHE A 222 -15.00 5.27 3.25
C PHE A 222 -15.29 4.88 4.71
N TYR A 223 -15.10 5.80 5.65
CA TYR A 223 -15.42 5.56 7.06
C TYR A 223 -16.93 5.55 7.32
N ASN A 224 -17.70 6.38 6.60
CA ASN A 224 -19.17 6.38 6.67
C ASN A 224 -19.76 5.09 6.06
N GLU A 225 -19.23 4.61 4.94
CA GLU A 225 -19.59 3.32 4.34
C GLU A 225 -19.28 2.15 5.29
N ALA A 226 -18.20 2.24 6.06
CA ALA A 226 -17.86 1.25 7.08
C ALA A 226 -18.80 1.31 8.30
N LYS A 227 -19.86 2.16 8.30
CA LYS A 227 -20.79 2.39 9.44
C LYS A 227 -20.07 2.66 10.77
N VAL A 228 -18.89 3.18 10.71
CA VAL A 228 -18.13 3.62 11.87
C VAL A 228 -18.44 5.09 12.05
N GLN A 229 -19.30 5.41 13.02
CA GLN A 229 -19.46 6.80 13.43
C GLN A 229 -18.12 7.34 13.90
N LEU A 230 -17.55 8.22 13.09
CA LEU A 230 -16.38 8.97 13.49
C LEU A 230 -16.82 9.92 14.62
N SER A 231 -16.18 9.82 15.77
CA SER A 231 -16.37 10.82 16.82
C SER A 231 -15.80 12.17 16.36
N ASP A 232 -16.34 13.27 16.88
CA ASP A 232 -15.87 14.64 16.60
C ASP A 232 -14.37 14.80 16.80
N MET A 233 -13.76 13.96 17.58
CA MET A 233 -12.34 13.95 17.87
C MET A 233 -11.50 13.25 16.80
N VAL A 234 -12.06 12.23 16.15
CA VAL A 234 -11.43 11.63 14.94
C VAL A 234 -11.52 12.62 13.80
N VAL A 235 -12.63 13.35 13.67
CA VAL A 235 -12.77 14.44 12.69
C VAL A 235 -11.75 15.54 12.99
N LYS A 236 -11.63 15.98 14.25
CA LYS A 236 -10.63 16.98 14.67
C LYS A 236 -9.19 16.54 14.42
N ARG A 237 -8.87 15.29 14.63
CA ARG A 237 -7.52 14.76 14.39
C ARG A 237 -7.26 14.41 12.92
N LEU A 238 -8.30 14.07 12.17
CA LEU A 238 -8.25 14.10 10.71
C LEU A 238 -8.01 15.52 10.21
N GLU A 239 -8.61 16.53 10.84
CA GLU A 239 -8.35 17.95 10.56
C GLU A 239 -6.93 18.38 10.95
N GLU A 240 -6.39 17.90 12.06
CA GLU A 240 -4.99 18.15 12.48
C GLU A 240 -4.00 17.44 11.56
N ILE A 241 -4.27 16.20 11.18
CA ILE A 241 -3.46 15.44 10.20
C ILE A 241 -3.61 16.09 8.82
N GLU A 242 -4.80 16.53 8.43
CA GLU A 242 -5.03 17.26 7.20
C GLU A 242 -4.31 18.61 7.25
N ALA A 243 -4.40 19.36 8.35
CA ALA A 243 -3.67 20.61 8.54
C ALA A 243 -2.14 20.39 8.53
N PHE A 244 -1.66 19.27 9.06
CA PHE A 244 -0.25 18.87 8.96
C PHE A 244 0.11 18.48 7.53
N ASN A 245 -0.71 17.66 6.86
CA ASN A 245 -0.50 17.27 5.47
C ASN A 245 -0.63 18.47 4.53
N VAL A 246 -1.57 19.37 4.77
CA VAL A 246 -1.68 20.65 4.03
C VAL A 246 -0.42 21.47 4.23
N LYS A 247 0.07 21.65 5.45
CA LYS A 247 1.34 22.34 5.72
C LYS A 247 2.54 21.65 5.08
N LEU A 248 2.56 20.33 5.06
CA LEU A 248 3.63 19.55 4.43
C LEU A 248 3.57 19.66 2.91
N LEU A 249 2.37 19.66 2.33
CA LEU A 249 2.13 19.92 0.90
C LEU A 249 2.43 21.38 0.55
N ASP A 250 2.04 22.33 1.41
CA ASP A 250 2.34 23.75 1.22
C ASP A 250 3.85 23.99 1.27
N ASN A 251 4.56 23.43 2.25
CA ASN A 251 6.01 23.52 2.34
C ASN A 251 6.71 22.87 1.14
N ARG A 252 6.22 21.70 0.71
CA ARG A 252 6.69 21.04 -0.51
C ARG A 252 6.43 21.91 -1.73
N THR A 253 5.24 22.47 -1.84
CA THR A 253 4.83 23.36 -2.93
C THR A 253 5.69 24.62 -2.93
N ILE A 254 5.92 25.25 -1.76
CA ILE A 254 6.80 26.42 -1.62
C ILE A 254 8.22 26.08 -2.06
N ASN A 255 8.78 24.95 -1.60
CA ASN A 255 10.13 24.52 -1.98
C ASN A 255 10.22 24.24 -3.50
N LEU A 256 9.22 23.54 -4.07
CA LEU A 256 9.16 23.30 -5.51
C LEU A 256 9.02 24.59 -6.32
N LEU A 257 8.23 25.55 -5.84
CA LEU A 257 8.09 26.85 -6.50
C LEU A 257 9.39 27.67 -6.39
N GLN A 258 10.09 27.62 -5.26
CA GLN A 258 11.40 28.25 -5.10
C GLN A 258 12.44 27.61 -6.04
N GLU A 259 12.47 26.30 -6.11
CA GLU A 259 13.33 25.58 -7.05
C GLU A 259 12.97 25.90 -8.49
N LYS A 260 11.69 25.91 -8.85
CA LYS A 260 11.22 26.32 -10.16
C LYS A 260 11.69 27.73 -10.51
N ALA A 261 11.47 28.71 -9.62
CA ALA A 261 11.90 30.09 -9.83
C ALA A 261 13.43 30.23 -9.96
N ARG A 262 14.19 29.37 -9.28
CA ARG A 262 15.66 29.32 -9.43
C ARG A 262 16.04 28.81 -10.84
N PHE A 263 15.44 27.71 -11.28
CA PHE A 263 15.74 27.17 -12.60
C PHE A 263 15.22 28.05 -13.73
N GLU A 264 14.09 28.73 -13.55
CA GLU A 264 13.59 29.73 -14.51
C GLU A 264 14.53 30.91 -14.68
N ARG A 265 15.14 31.39 -13.58
CA ARG A 265 16.20 32.43 -13.66
C ARG A 265 17.43 31.91 -14.39
N SER A 266 17.92 30.71 -14.02
CA SER A 266 19.06 30.10 -14.70
C SER A 266 18.77 29.85 -16.19
N LEU A 267 17.56 29.47 -16.53
CA LEU A 267 17.10 29.31 -17.92
C LEU A 267 17.15 30.65 -18.65
N SER A 268 16.58 31.71 -18.07
CA SER A 268 16.54 33.06 -18.67
C SER A 268 17.96 33.61 -18.89
N GLU A 269 18.86 33.45 -17.91
CA GLU A 269 20.27 33.84 -18.03
C GLU A 269 20.97 33.05 -19.15
N THR A 270 20.70 31.74 -19.25
CA THR A 270 21.28 30.89 -20.28
C THR A 270 20.70 31.22 -21.67
N GLU A 271 19.41 31.50 -21.77
CA GLU A 271 18.77 31.96 -23.02
C GLU A 271 19.33 33.32 -23.49
N SER A 272 19.62 34.21 -22.56
CA SER A 272 20.29 35.48 -22.88
C SER A 272 21.71 35.28 -23.42
N LYS A 273 22.45 34.31 -22.84
CA LYS A 273 23.77 33.91 -23.36
C LYS A 273 23.68 33.26 -24.73
N ILE A 274 22.67 32.42 -24.97
CA ILE A 274 22.40 31.80 -26.28
C ILE A 274 22.15 32.88 -27.32
N ALA A 275 21.30 33.89 -27.02
CA ALA A 275 21.04 34.99 -27.94
C ALA A 275 22.30 35.81 -28.27
N TYR A 276 23.11 36.11 -27.24
CA TYR A 276 24.37 36.84 -27.42
C TYR A 276 25.38 36.05 -28.28
N LEU A 277 25.61 34.78 -27.95
CA LEU A 277 26.53 33.92 -28.69
C LEU A 277 26.05 33.67 -30.12
N GLY A 278 24.73 33.53 -30.33
CA GLY A 278 24.13 33.38 -31.65
C GLY A 278 24.32 34.61 -32.52
N HIS A 279 24.25 35.82 -31.93
CA HIS A 279 24.56 37.06 -32.67
C HIS A 279 26.04 37.13 -33.09
N GLN A 280 26.97 36.82 -32.16
CA GLN A 280 28.38 36.77 -32.46
C GLN A 280 28.76 35.73 -33.51
N GLU A 281 28.16 34.52 -33.43
CA GLU A 281 28.33 33.49 -34.44
C GLU A 281 27.89 33.97 -35.82
N ASN A 282 26.69 34.59 -35.88
CA ASN A 282 26.15 35.12 -37.13
C ASN A 282 27.00 36.24 -37.75
N GLU A 283 27.54 37.16 -36.95
CA GLU A 283 28.46 38.20 -37.43
C GLU A 283 29.73 37.59 -38.03
N LYS A 284 30.33 36.59 -37.38
CA LYS A 284 31.53 35.92 -37.89
C LYS A 284 31.23 35.11 -39.15
N LEU A 285 30.05 34.46 -39.18
CA LEU A 285 29.57 33.71 -40.34
C LEU A 285 29.28 34.64 -41.55
N GLN A 286 28.68 35.83 -41.35
CA GLN A 286 28.48 36.81 -42.39
C GLN A 286 29.78 37.36 -42.97
N TYR A 287 30.82 37.59 -42.12
CA TYR A 287 32.14 37.97 -42.57
C TYR A 287 32.76 36.92 -43.50
N LEU A 288 32.70 35.65 -43.10
CA LEU A 288 33.15 34.51 -43.88
C LEU A 288 32.37 34.36 -45.21
N ALA A 289 31.04 34.72 -45.23
CA ALA A 289 30.17 34.67 -46.41
C ALA A 289 30.59 35.64 -47.51
N SER A 290 31.12 36.78 -47.13
CA SER A 290 31.51 37.78 -48.15
C SER A 290 32.76 37.38 -48.95
N HIS A 291 33.41 36.24 -48.65
CA HIS A 291 34.66 35.77 -49.28
C HIS A 291 34.52 34.46 -50.07
N GLY A 292 33.35 34.11 -50.52
CA GLY A 292 33.08 33.19 -51.66
C GLY A 292 33.15 31.67 -51.41
N ALA A 293 33.74 31.20 -50.27
CA ALA A 293 33.82 29.76 -49.94
C ALA A 293 32.98 29.39 -48.70
N LEU A 294 32.19 30.32 -48.19
CA LEU A 294 31.48 30.20 -46.93
C LEU A 294 30.22 29.37 -46.98
N ASP A 295 29.47 29.41 -48.07
CA ASP A 295 28.20 28.71 -48.18
C ASP A 295 28.38 27.19 -48.02
N ASP A 296 29.40 26.62 -48.68
CA ASP A 296 29.73 25.21 -48.56
C ASP A 296 30.27 24.86 -47.18
N TYR A 297 31.15 25.71 -46.63
CA TYR A 297 31.68 25.53 -45.26
C TYR A 297 30.61 25.66 -44.20
N THR A 298 29.68 26.64 -44.35
CA THR A 298 28.58 26.85 -43.43
C THR A 298 27.60 25.68 -43.45
N GLN A 299 27.30 25.14 -44.65
CA GLN A 299 26.47 23.96 -44.79
C GLN A 299 27.11 22.72 -44.16
N LEU A 300 28.39 22.49 -44.38
CA LEU A 300 29.12 21.37 -43.77
C LEU A 300 29.17 21.48 -42.26
N THR A 301 29.45 22.66 -41.72
CA THR A 301 29.48 22.92 -40.25
C THR A 301 28.13 22.76 -39.63
N LYS A 302 27.07 23.23 -40.28
CA LYS A 302 25.68 23.05 -39.85
C LYS A 302 25.30 21.58 -39.81
N LEU A 303 25.60 20.84 -40.87
CA LEU A 303 25.32 19.41 -40.99
C LEU A 303 26.11 18.61 -39.91
N LEU A 304 27.38 18.98 -39.68
CA LEU A 304 28.20 18.40 -38.62
C LEU A 304 27.57 18.64 -37.23
N ALA A 305 27.10 19.86 -36.98
CA ALA A 305 26.43 20.21 -35.71
C ALA A 305 25.11 19.41 -35.53
N GLU A 306 24.34 19.24 -36.62
CA GLU A 306 23.13 18.43 -36.61
C GLU A 306 23.41 16.96 -36.28
N TYR A 307 24.41 16.35 -36.95
CA TYR A 307 24.78 14.96 -36.67
C TYR A 307 25.36 14.76 -35.23
N ARG A 308 26.17 15.70 -34.75
CA ARG A 308 26.66 15.65 -33.36
C ARG A 308 25.53 15.77 -32.35
N MET A 309 24.53 16.61 -32.59
CA MET A 309 23.36 16.74 -31.75
C MET A 309 22.51 15.46 -31.77
N GLU A 310 22.35 14.85 -32.94
CA GLU A 310 21.64 13.58 -33.08
C GLU A 310 22.38 12.44 -32.35
N LEU A 311 23.70 12.36 -32.50
CA LEU A 311 24.55 11.40 -31.80
C LEU A 311 24.42 11.55 -30.28
N SER A 312 24.55 12.76 -29.76
CA SER A 312 24.43 13.03 -28.32
C SER A 312 23.06 12.61 -27.77
N LYS A 313 21.97 12.82 -28.51
CA LYS A 313 20.63 12.37 -28.13
C LYS A 313 20.53 10.84 -28.07
N LEU A 314 21.10 10.15 -29.06
CA LEU A 314 21.08 8.69 -29.09
C LEU A 314 21.91 8.07 -27.97
N GLU A 315 23.07 8.66 -27.66
CA GLU A 315 23.91 8.25 -26.53
C GLU A 315 23.19 8.43 -25.19
N GLN A 316 22.51 9.57 -24.97
CA GLN A 316 21.72 9.82 -23.78
C GLN A 316 20.58 8.81 -23.63
N TYR A 317 19.90 8.50 -24.75
CA TYR A 317 18.85 7.47 -24.75
C TYR A 317 19.42 6.08 -24.41
N LYS A 318 20.55 5.69 -25.01
CA LYS A 318 21.25 4.43 -24.71
C LYS A 318 21.61 4.33 -23.22
N GLN A 319 22.13 5.41 -22.66
CA GLN A 319 22.47 5.47 -21.25
C GLN A 319 21.23 5.33 -20.34
N LEU A 320 20.14 6.05 -20.65
CA LEU A 320 18.88 5.97 -19.92
C LEU A 320 18.29 4.55 -19.93
N VAL A 321 18.30 3.89 -21.10
CA VAL A 321 17.83 2.50 -21.24
C VAL A 321 18.72 1.54 -20.46
N LYS A 322 20.03 1.76 -20.45
CA LYS A 322 20.97 0.95 -19.67
C LYS A 322 20.70 1.07 -18.17
N GLU A 323 20.55 2.29 -17.68
CA GLU A 323 20.24 2.55 -16.25
C GLU A 323 18.92 1.91 -15.84
N TYR A 324 17.89 2.04 -16.68
CA TYR A 324 16.62 1.38 -16.48
C TYR A 324 16.77 -0.15 -16.35
N LYS A 325 17.48 -0.77 -17.31
CA LYS A 325 17.70 -2.22 -17.29
C LYS A 325 18.48 -2.66 -16.05
N THR A 326 19.51 -1.92 -15.66
CA THR A 326 20.30 -2.21 -14.46
C THR A 326 19.43 -2.17 -13.21
N LYS A 327 18.65 -1.10 -13.02
CA LYS A 327 17.73 -1.00 -11.88
C LYS A 327 16.68 -2.11 -11.86
N LEU A 328 16.14 -2.48 -13.03
CA LEU A 328 15.19 -3.57 -13.13
C LEU A 328 15.79 -4.91 -12.69
N GLU A 329 17.03 -5.19 -13.11
CA GLU A 329 17.74 -6.42 -12.71
C GLU A 329 18.12 -6.40 -11.23
N GLU A 330 18.49 -5.26 -10.66
CA GLU A 330 18.74 -5.10 -9.23
C GLU A 330 17.50 -5.45 -8.41
N VAL A 331 16.35 -4.88 -8.73
CA VAL A 331 15.10 -5.16 -8.00
C VAL A 331 14.66 -6.61 -8.19
N LYS A 332 14.81 -7.20 -9.38
CA LYS A 332 14.55 -8.63 -9.60
C LYS A 332 15.45 -9.51 -8.73
N LYS A 333 16.73 -9.15 -8.62
CA LYS A 333 17.68 -9.85 -7.74
C LYS A 333 17.25 -9.73 -6.28
N GLU A 334 16.87 -8.54 -5.81
CA GLU A 334 16.36 -8.36 -4.46
C GLU A 334 15.10 -9.20 -4.19
N PHE A 335 14.20 -9.31 -5.16
CA PHE A 335 13.05 -10.24 -5.06
C PHE A 335 13.48 -11.70 -4.92
N ALA A 336 14.47 -12.13 -5.68
CA ALA A 336 14.99 -13.50 -5.61
C ALA A 336 15.66 -13.77 -4.26
N ASP A 337 16.49 -12.85 -3.80
CA ASP A 337 17.18 -12.93 -2.51
C ASP A 337 16.19 -12.96 -1.34
N GLU A 338 15.14 -12.13 -1.41
CA GLU A 338 14.08 -12.10 -0.41
C GLU A 338 13.24 -13.40 -0.42
N ASN A 339 13.00 -14.00 -1.59
CA ASN A 339 12.34 -15.29 -1.69
C ASN A 339 13.16 -16.41 -1.04
N LEU A 340 14.47 -16.44 -1.28
CA LEU A 340 15.38 -17.39 -0.64
C LEU A 340 15.45 -17.18 0.88
N SER A 341 15.55 -15.92 1.31
CA SER A 341 15.53 -15.56 2.74
C SER A 341 14.21 -15.97 3.40
N THR A 342 13.08 -15.83 2.71
CA THR A 342 11.78 -16.23 3.23
C THR A 342 11.65 -17.74 3.35
N ASN A 343 12.17 -18.53 2.39
CA ASN A 343 12.17 -19.98 2.51
C ASN A 343 12.97 -20.44 3.74
N LYS A 344 14.16 -19.89 3.95
CA LYS A 344 14.96 -20.17 5.16
C LYS A 344 14.21 -19.81 6.45
N TYR A 345 13.59 -18.63 6.45
CA TYR A 345 12.77 -18.21 7.59
C TYR A 345 11.63 -19.20 7.89
N LEU A 346 10.92 -19.69 6.86
CA LEU A 346 9.85 -20.68 7.07
C LEU A 346 10.37 -22.01 7.62
N GLU A 347 11.59 -22.42 7.25
CA GLU A 347 12.29 -23.55 7.86
C GLU A 347 12.64 -23.29 9.34
N GLU A 348 13.15 -22.09 9.65
CA GLU A 348 13.49 -21.70 11.01
C GLU A 348 12.27 -21.66 11.95
N VAL A 349 11.11 -21.25 11.43
CA VAL A 349 9.85 -21.16 12.19
C VAL A 349 8.93 -22.37 12.00
N GLU A 350 9.45 -23.51 11.52
CA GLU A 350 8.67 -24.74 11.31
C GLU A 350 7.91 -25.15 12.58
N SER A 351 8.51 -25.01 13.75
CA SER A 351 7.89 -25.33 15.03
C SER A 351 6.67 -24.46 15.32
N LEU A 352 6.72 -23.17 14.99
CA LEU A 352 5.60 -22.23 15.10
C LEU A 352 4.48 -22.61 14.11
N ILE A 353 4.84 -22.89 12.87
CA ILE A 353 3.89 -23.33 11.83
C ILE A 353 3.19 -24.61 12.27
N LYS A 354 3.96 -25.60 12.74
CA LYS A 354 3.42 -26.85 13.24
C LYS A 354 2.49 -26.67 14.43
N LYS A 355 2.81 -25.74 15.33
CA LYS A 355 1.92 -25.40 16.45
C LYS A 355 0.57 -24.84 15.95
N ASN A 356 0.58 -23.93 14.99
CA ASN A 356 -0.65 -23.41 14.36
C ASN A 356 -1.47 -24.51 13.69
N ILE A 357 -0.81 -25.43 12.97
CA ILE A 357 -1.46 -26.59 12.36
C ILE A 357 -2.15 -27.44 13.42
N LEU A 358 -1.43 -27.79 14.50
CA LEU A 358 -1.96 -28.65 15.55
C LEU A 358 -3.11 -28.02 16.33
N ILE A 359 -3.06 -26.70 16.57
CA ILE A 359 -4.18 -25.99 17.20
C ILE A 359 -5.42 -26.10 16.31
N PHE A 360 -5.30 -25.74 15.03
CA PHE A 360 -6.41 -25.82 14.08
C PHE A 360 -6.95 -27.25 13.95
N GLN A 361 -6.06 -28.24 13.78
CA GLN A 361 -6.40 -29.64 13.65
C GLN A 361 -7.16 -30.15 14.89
N SER A 362 -6.68 -29.84 16.09
CA SER A 362 -7.32 -30.28 17.36
C SER A 362 -8.75 -29.74 17.52
N LEU A 363 -9.08 -28.61 16.89
CA LEU A 363 -10.42 -28.04 16.86
C LEU A 363 -11.28 -28.73 15.80
N THR A 364 -10.77 -28.91 14.61
CA THR A 364 -11.52 -29.50 13.48
C THR A 364 -11.78 -30.99 13.64
N GLU A 365 -10.91 -31.74 14.30
CA GLU A 365 -11.09 -33.17 14.63
C GLU A 365 -12.35 -33.41 15.49
N GLN A 366 -12.78 -32.44 16.26
CA GLN A 366 -14.01 -32.55 17.04
C GLN A 366 -15.29 -32.47 16.18
N PHE A 367 -15.18 -31.97 14.94
CA PHE A 367 -16.28 -31.95 13.95
C PHE A 367 -16.17 -33.10 12.96
N TYR A 368 -14.95 -33.50 12.61
CA TYR A 368 -14.64 -34.42 11.52
C TYR A 368 -13.49 -35.34 11.92
N GLU A 369 -13.80 -36.49 12.53
CA GLU A 369 -12.79 -37.43 13.08
C GLU A 369 -11.81 -37.95 12.01
N ASP A 370 -12.30 -38.18 10.78
CA ASP A 370 -11.51 -38.80 9.70
C ASP A 370 -10.91 -37.81 8.69
N LYS A 371 -11.11 -36.49 8.89
CA LYS A 371 -10.64 -35.52 7.92
C LYS A 371 -9.30 -34.87 8.30
N THR A 372 -8.35 -34.96 7.39
CA THR A 372 -7.09 -34.20 7.54
C THR A 372 -7.35 -32.69 7.39
N SER A 373 -6.87 -31.91 8.34
CA SER A 373 -7.05 -30.47 8.35
C SER A 373 -5.79 -29.74 8.83
N GLY A 374 -5.68 -28.46 8.54
CA GLY A 374 -4.56 -27.64 9.01
C GLY A 374 -4.49 -26.28 8.34
N ILE A 375 -3.59 -25.45 8.86
CA ILE A 375 -3.24 -24.15 8.25
C ILE A 375 -1.92 -24.32 7.51
N THR A 376 -1.94 -24.17 6.18
CA THR A 376 -0.71 -24.14 5.39
C THR A 376 -0.19 -22.72 5.29
N ILE A 377 1.12 -22.56 5.45
CA ILE A 377 1.84 -21.30 5.32
C ILE A 377 2.99 -21.53 4.36
N GLU A 378 2.91 -20.96 3.18
CA GLU A 378 3.88 -21.15 2.10
C GLU A 378 4.43 -19.79 1.64
N ASN A 379 5.65 -19.82 1.09
CA ASN A 379 6.22 -18.62 0.49
C ASN A 379 5.54 -18.34 -0.85
N ASN A 380 4.91 -17.18 -0.98
CA ASN A 380 4.45 -16.68 -2.27
C ASN A 380 5.64 -16.08 -3.03
N SER A 381 6.22 -16.84 -3.96
CA SER A 381 7.38 -16.41 -4.77
C SER A 381 7.01 -15.49 -5.94
N GLY A 382 5.73 -15.24 -6.19
CA GLY A 382 5.24 -14.36 -7.26
C GLY A 382 5.61 -12.89 -7.06
N THR A 383 5.59 -12.12 -8.15
CA THR A 383 5.87 -10.67 -8.14
C THR A 383 4.64 -9.83 -7.77
N ASN A 384 3.85 -10.29 -6.80
CA ASN A 384 2.71 -9.59 -6.21
C ASN A 384 3.09 -9.01 -4.82
N LYS A 385 2.12 -8.39 -4.14
CA LYS A 385 2.29 -7.78 -2.82
C LYS A 385 2.24 -8.78 -1.65
N LEU A 386 1.83 -10.03 -1.92
CA LEU A 386 1.61 -11.04 -0.89
C LEU A 386 2.90 -11.81 -0.61
N ARG A 387 3.36 -11.84 0.65
CA ARG A 387 4.58 -12.57 1.04
C ARG A 387 4.33 -14.04 1.31
N PHE A 388 3.21 -14.36 1.94
CA PHE A 388 2.83 -15.72 2.29
C PHE A 388 1.51 -16.08 1.62
N ASP A 389 1.36 -17.34 1.29
CA ASP A 389 0.10 -17.99 0.98
C ASP A 389 -0.35 -18.76 2.20
N ILE A 390 -1.35 -18.25 2.90
CA ILE A 390 -1.90 -18.83 4.13
C ILE A 390 -3.28 -19.39 3.82
N LYS A 391 -3.51 -20.67 4.07
CA LYS A 391 -4.79 -21.32 3.81
C LYS A 391 -5.15 -22.25 4.95
N ALA A 392 -6.32 -22.04 5.55
CA ALA A 392 -6.94 -23.03 6.42
C ALA A 392 -7.73 -24.03 5.57
N LYS A 393 -7.35 -25.31 5.65
CA LYS A 393 -7.92 -26.39 4.84
C LYS A 393 -8.53 -27.47 5.74
N ILE A 394 -9.66 -27.98 5.30
CA ILE A 394 -10.25 -29.23 5.78
C ILE A 394 -10.38 -30.07 4.53
N MET A 395 -9.73 -31.24 4.45
CA MET A 395 -9.71 -32.08 3.24
C MET A 395 -11.11 -32.61 2.93
N ASP A 396 -11.38 -32.84 1.64
CA ASP A 396 -12.70 -33.25 1.11
C ASP A 396 -13.84 -32.23 1.37
N ASP A 397 -13.51 -30.96 1.30
CA ASP A 397 -14.35 -29.83 1.58
C ASP A 397 -15.18 -29.43 0.33
N THR A 398 -16.35 -30.02 0.15
CA THR A 398 -17.30 -29.67 -0.94
C THR A 398 -18.66 -29.16 -0.44
N GLY A 399 -18.86 -29.02 0.86
CA GLY A 399 -20.14 -28.61 1.46
C GLY A 399 -20.15 -27.20 2.04
N ASP A 400 -21.29 -26.50 1.91
CA ASP A 400 -21.45 -25.12 2.40
C ASP A 400 -21.28 -24.98 3.93
N GLY A 401 -21.68 -26.00 4.73
CA GLY A 401 -21.54 -25.98 6.20
C GLY A 401 -20.09 -26.08 6.74
N VAL A 402 -19.12 -26.31 5.87
CA VAL A 402 -17.70 -26.45 6.28
C VAL A 402 -17.03 -25.08 6.42
N ASN A 403 -17.54 -24.05 5.76
CA ASN A 403 -16.98 -22.71 5.87
C ASN A 403 -17.16 -22.09 7.27
N GLU A 404 -18.32 -22.29 7.89
CA GLU A 404 -18.61 -21.81 9.24
C GLU A 404 -17.76 -22.53 10.30
N VAL A 405 -17.61 -23.86 10.15
CA VAL A 405 -16.68 -24.63 10.99
C VAL A 405 -15.25 -24.15 10.81
N ARG A 406 -14.82 -23.92 9.57
CA ARG A 406 -13.49 -23.37 9.25
C ARG A 406 -13.29 -21.98 9.87
N THR A 407 -14.30 -21.12 9.77
CA THR A 407 -14.31 -19.78 10.37
C THR A 407 -14.15 -19.87 11.88
N PHE A 408 -14.96 -20.68 12.54
CA PHE A 408 -14.88 -20.91 13.97
C PHE A 408 -13.48 -21.42 14.37
N CYS A 409 -13.00 -22.47 13.73
CA CYS A 409 -11.70 -23.08 14.06
C CYS A 409 -10.53 -22.11 13.79
N PHE A 410 -10.63 -21.28 12.74
CA PHE A 410 -9.60 -20.30 12.43
C PHE A 410 -9.52 -19.20 13.50
N ASP A 411 -10.66 -18.64 13.91
CA ASP A 411 -10.71 -17.60 14.95
C ASP A 411 -10.20 -18.12 16.29
N TRP A 412 -10.59 -19.35 16.66
CA TRP A 412 -10.07 -20.00 17.84
C TRP A 412 -8.57 -20.30 17.74
N THR A 413 -8.05 -20.57 16.53
CA THR A 413 -6.60 -20.75 16.33
C THR A 413 -5.87 -19.45 16.58
N LEU A 414 -6.38 -18.32 16.10
CA LEU A 414 -5.79 -17.01 16.40
C LEU A 414 -5.81 -16.74 17.91
N LEU A 415 -6.93 -16.98 18.58
CA LEU A 415 -7.03 -16.77 20.02
C LEU A 415 -6.08 -17.67 20.81
N LYS A 416 -6.06 -18.97 20.53
CA LYS A 416 -5.22 -19.97 21.25
C LYS A 416 -3.74 -19.80 20.96
N GLY A 417 -3.39 -19.25 19.83
CA GLY A 417 -1.99 -18.99 19.45
C GLY A 417 -1.29 -18.06 20.45
N GLN A 418 -1.96 -17.00 20.89
CA GLN A 418 -1.46 -16.00 21.86
C GLN A 418 -0.07 -15.46 21.51
N TYR A 419 0.22 -15.24 20.19
CA TYR A 419 1.56 -14.84 19.77
C TYR A 419 1.84 -13.36 20.02
N ASN A 420 1.11 -12.48 19.37
CA ASN A 420 1.36 -11.04 19.43
C ASN A 420 0.14 -10.30 20.00
N HIS A 421 -0.55 -10.93 20.94
CA HIS A 421 -1.71 -10.32 21.58
C HIS A 421 -2.00 -10.95 22.96
N SER A 422 -2.68 -10.18 23.79
CA SER A 422 -3.21 -10.62 25.09
C SER A 422 -4.74 -10.74 25.11
N VAL A 423 -5.39 -10.71 23.94
CA VAL A 423 -6.85 -10.89 23.83
C VAL A 423 -7.24 -12.24 24.41
N LYS A 424 -8.29 -12.25 25.24
CA LYS A 424 -8.82 -13.43 25.92
C LYS A 424 -10.28 -13.72 25.57
N PHE A 425 -10.84 -13.07 24.55
CA PHE A 425 -12.23 -13.26 24.17
C PHE A 425 -12.42 -13.38 22.66
N ILE A 426 -13.51 -14.03 22.25
CA ILE A 426 -14.05 -14.02 20.88
C ILE A 426 -15.53 -13.68 20.97
N PHE A 427 -15.99 -12.83 20.06
CA PHE A 427 -17.41 -12.56 19.84
C PHE A 427 -17.82 -13.10 18.45
N HIS A 428 -18.88 -13.90 18.41
CA HIS A 428 -19.54 -14.30 17.18
C HIS A 428 -21.01 -13.90 17.16
N ASP A 429 -21.45 -13.45 16.02
CA ASP A 429 -22.87 -13.17 15.74
C ASP A 429 -23.62 -14.45 15.35
N SER A 430 -24.92 -14.42 15.51
CA SER A 430 -25.85 -15.53 15.13
C SER A 430 -25.64 -16.02 13.70
N ARG A 431 -25.06 -15.20 12.80
CA ARG A 431 -24.75 -15.58 11.42
C ARG A 431 -23.83 -16.81 11.33
N LEU A 432 -22.94 -16.99 12.29
CA LEU A 432 -22.06 -18.16 12.32
C LEU A 432 -22.83 -19.47 12.55
N VAL A 433 -23.93 -19.42 13.29
CA VAL A 433 -24.62 -20.62 13.80
C VAL A 433 -26.02 -20.83 13.22
N SER A 434 -26.65 -19.80 12.65
CA SER A 434 -28.08 -19.82 12.27
C SER A 434 -28.40 -20.70 11.06
N GLU A 435 -27.44 -20.95 10.18
CA GLU A 435 -27.61 -21.75 8.96
C GLU A 435 -26.83 -23.08 9.02
N ASN A 436 -26.26 -23.43 10.19
CA ASN A 436 -25.47 -24.62 10.40
C ASN A 436 -26.28 -25.83 10.90
N ASP A 437 -25.74 -27.02 10.67
CA ASP A 437 -26.26 -28.25 11.27
C ASP A 437 -26.23 -28.13 12.81
N PRO A 438 -27.35 -28.40 13.52
CA PRO A 438 -27.42 -28.29 14.97
C PRO A 438 -26.33 -29.08 15.71
N ARG A 439 -25.89 -30.22 15.17
CA ARG A 439 -24.80 -31.02 15.74
C ARG A 439 -23.48 -30.26 15.68
N GLN A 440 -23.21 -29.54 14.59
CA GLN A 440 -22.01 -28.70 14.47
C GLN A 440 -22.07 -27.52 15.45
N VAL A 441 -23.24 -26.89 15.60
CA VAL A 441 -23.42 -25.80 16.57
C VAL A 441 -23.22 -26.32 18.00
N ALA A 442 -23.79 -27.47 18.34
CA ALA A 442 -23.57 -28.12 19.65
C ALA A 442 -22.09 -28.40 19.90
N THR A 443 -21.35 -28.86 18.87
CA THR A 443 -19.90 -29.10 18.95
C THR A 443 -19.15 -27.78 19.14
N MET A 444 -19.52 -26.68 18.44
CA MET A 444 -18.91 -25.37 18.65
C MET A 444 -19.06 -24.91 20.09
N LEU A 445 -20.24 -25.05 20.69
CA LEU A 445 -20.48 -24.65 22.07
C LEU A 445 -19.70 -25.51 23.08
N LYS A 446 -19.62 -26.83 22.87
CA LYS A 446 -18.80 -27.71 23.71
C LYS A 446 -17.32 -27.36 23.65
N ILE A 447 -16.80 -27.08 22.46
CA ILE A 447 -15.42 -26.62 22.27
C ILE A 447 -15.21 -25.30 23.01
N ALA A 448 -16.09 -24.33 22.79
CA ALA A 448 -15.98 -23.00 23.41
C ALA A 448 -15.99 -23.11 24.94
N GLN A 449 -16.91 -23.88 25.53
CA GLN A 449 -16.94 -24.11 26.98
C GLN A 449 -15.63 -24.70 27.49
N LYS A 450 -15.17 -25.79 26.85
CA LYS A 450 -13.92 -26.46 27.22
C LYS A 450 -12.72 -25.52 27.15
N GLU A 451 -12.59 -24.76 26.07
CA GLU A 451 -11.47 -23.84 25.87
C GLU A 451 -11.53 -22.65 26.81
N CYS A 452 -12.73 -22.11 27.09
CA CYS A 452 -12.91 -21.05 28.06
C CYS A 452 -12.49 -21.47 29.47
N VAL A 453 -12.92 -22.65 29.90
CA VAL A 453 -12.56 -23.17 31.24
C VAL A 453 -11.05 -23.46 31.36
N ASN A 454 -10.46 -24.11 30.35
CA ASN A 454 -9.06 -24.53 30.39
C ASN A 454 -8.06 -23.38 30.27
N ASN A 455 -8.41 -22.30 29.57
CA ASN A 455 -7.47 -21.22 29.19
C ASN A 455 -7.87 -19.85 29.74
N ASN A 456 -8.91 -19.76 30.55
CA ASN A 456 -9.48 -18.51 31.05
C ASN A 456 -9.84 -17.55 29.90
N PHE A 457 -10.51 -18.10 28.88
CA PHE A 457 -11.04 -17.31 27.76
C PHE A 457 -12.50 -16.99 27.99
N GLN A 458 -13.00 -16.00 27.25
CA GLN A 458 -14.41 -15.64 27.19
C GLN A 458 -14.94 -15.84 25.77
N TYR A 459 -16.04 -16.56 25.64
CA TYR A 459 -16.76 -16.69 24.39
C TYR A 459 -18.11 -15.99 24.47
N ILE A 460 -18.36 -15.05 23.59
CA ILE A 460 -19.60 -14.29 23.53
C ILE A 460 -20.30 -14.64 22.22
N LEU A 461 -21.51 -15.14 22.29
CA LEU A 461 -22.30 -15.52 21.12
C LEU A 461 -23.69 -14.88 21.20
N SER A 462 -24.10 -14.18 20.14
CA SER A 462 -25.53 -13.90 19.95
C SER A 462 -26.16 -15.07 19.19
N VAL A 463 -27.35 -15.49 19.63
CA VAL A 463 -28.03 -16.65 19.04
C VAL A 463 -29.53 -16.36 18.91
N ASN A 464 -30.14 -16.85 17.85
CA ASN A 464 -31.57 -16.71 17.60
C ASN A 464 -32.38 -17.83 18.29
N GLN A 465 -33.60 -17.55 18.69
CA GLN A 465 -34.49 -18.52 19.34
C GLN A 465 -34.63 -19.80 18.50
N SER A 466 -34.74 -19.69 17.18
CA SER A 466 -34.86 -20.85 16.29
C SER A 466 -33.66 -21.81 16.38
N THR A 467 -32.47 -21.27 16.59
CA THR A 467 -31.25 -22.08 16.79
C THR A 467 -31.27 -22.75 18.16
N LEU A 468 -31.74 -22.05 19.20
CA LEU A 468 -31.93 -22.64 20.55
C LEU A 468 -32.91 -23.78 20.54
N ASP A 469 -34.04 -23.65 19.83
CA ASP A 469 -35.06 -24.70 19.69
C ASP A 469 -34.54 -25.96 18.98
N LEU A 470 -33.57 -25.79 18.09
CA LEU A 470 -32.88 -26.92 17.42
C LEU A 470 -31.85 -27.56 18.38
N LEU A 471 -31.10 -26.76 19.10
CA LEU A 471 -30.11 -27.24 20.08
C LEU A 471 -30.76 -27.98 21.23
N ALA A 472 -31.95 -27.58 21.67
CA ALA A 472 -32.71 -28.30 22.69
C ALA A 472 -33.12 -29.73 22.29
N LYS A 473 -33.09 -30.05 20.98
CA LYS A 473 -33.35 -31.41 20.48
C LYS A 473 -32.07 -32.22 20.30
N GLU A 474 -30.95 -31.56 20.17
CA GLU A 474 -29.63 -32.16 19.88
C GLU A 474 -28.83 -32.42 21.18
N LEU A 475 -28.94 -31.53 22.17
CA LEU A 475 -28.23 -31.64 23.43
C LEU A 475 -29.07 -32.40 24.47
N SER A 476 -28.41 -33.09 25.40
CA SER A 476 -29.09 -33.57 26.61
C SER A 476 -29.56 -32.41 27.47
N GLU A 477 -30.53 -32.66 28.38
CA GLU A 477 -31.05 -31.63 29.30
C GLU A 477 -29.93 -31.02 30.14
N GLU A 478 -28.96 -31.83 30.59
CA GLU A 478 -27.83 -31.38 31.39
C GLU A 478 -26.87 -30.51 30.56
N GLU A 479 -26.56 -30.93 29.32
CA GLU A 479 -25.72 -30.17 28.41
C GLU A 479 -26.38 -28.86 28.01
N TYR A 480 -27.67 -28.89 27.67
CA TYR A 480 -28.42 -27.68 27.30
C TYR A 480 -28.43 -26.67 28.47
N LYS A 481 -28.66 -27.14 29.68
CA LYS A 481 -28.60 -26.29 30.84
C LYS A 481 -27.22 -25.66 31.01
N ALA A 482 -26.16 -26.44 30.96
CA ALA A 482 -24.79 -25.98 31.20
C ALA A 482 -24.27 -25.05 30.09
N LEU A 483 -24.68 -25.28 28.81
CA LEU A 483 -24.17 -24.54 27.65
C LEU A 483 -25.01 -23.31 27.30
N ILE A 484 -26.31 -23.32 27.64
CA ILE A 484 -27.25 -22.27 27.26
C ILE A 484 -27.81 -21.56 28.51
N VAL A 485 -28.56 -22.28 29.34
CA VAL A 485 -29.32 -21.65 30.42
C VAL A 485 -28.41 -21.00 31.48
N ASP A 486 -27.36 -21.71 31.91
CA ASP A 486 -26.43 -21.21 32.93
C ASP A 486 -25.46 -20.14 32.37
N THR A 487 -25.40 -19.97 31.04
CA THR A 487 -24.51 -18.99 30.37
C THR A 487 -25.28 -17.83 29.76
N GLU A 488 -26.60 -17.85 29.78
CA GLU A 488 -27.43 -16.77 29.29
C GLU A 488 -27.24 -15.50 30.12
N VAL A 489 -26.80 -14.42 29.45
CA VAL A 489 -26.57 -13.12 30.09
C VAL A 489 -27.69 -12.13 29.79
N LEU A 490 -28.28 -12.22 28.59
CA LEU A 490 -29.26 -11.26 28.12
C LEU A 490 -30.21 -11.88 27.09
N GLU A 491 -31.51 -11.80 27.35
CA GLU A 491 -32.57 -12.10 26.39
C GLU A 491 -33.15 -10.82 25.81
N LEU A 492 -33.20 -10.73 24.49
CA LEU A 492 -33.73 -9.59 23.76
C LEU A 492 -34.93 -10.02 22.91
N ASN A 493 -35.99 -9.21 22.91
CA ASN A 493 -37.14 -9.45 22.05
C ASN A 493 -37.83 -8.13 21.63
N ASP A 494 -38.75 -8.22 20.69
CA ASP A 494 -39.45 -7.06 20.11
C ASP A 494 -40.82 -6.77 20.78
N ILE A 495 -41.12 -7.39 21.91
CA ILE A 495 -42.41 -7.25 22.59
C ILE A 495 -42.59 -5.83 23.13
N SER A 496 -41.54 -5.23 23.68
CA SER A 496 -41.56 -3.86 24.18
C SER A 496 -40.18 -3.19 24.03
N ASP A 497 -40.16 -1.88 24.13
CA ASP A 497 -38.88 -1.13 24.08
C ASP A 497 -37.96 -1.51 25.22
N ALA A 498 -38.48 -1.82 26.40
CA ALA A 498 -37.71 -2.26 27.55
C ALA A 498 -36.93 -3.58 27.30
N ASN A 499 -37.37 -4.40 26.34
CA ASN A 499 -36.76 -5.69 26.02
C ASN A 499 -35.72 -5.58 24.90
N LYS A 500 -35.45 -4.37 24.43
CA LYS A 500 -34.39 -4.10 23.43
C LYS A 500 -33.07 -3.79 24.09
N LEU A 501 -31.97 -3.96 23.39
CA LEU A 501 -30.59 -3.84 23.92
C LEU A 501 -30.33 -2.54 24.72
N LEU A 502 -30.92 -1.43 24.32
CA LEU A 502 -30.78 -0.13 25.00
C LEU A 502 -32.05 0.30 25.74
N GLY A 503 -33.05 -0.57 25.85
CA GLY A 503 -34.35 -0.23 26.48
C GLY A 503 -35.16 0.82 25.72
N ILE A 504 -34.84 1.08 24.48
CA ILE A 504 -35.53 2.03 23.58
C ILE A 504 -35.57 1.52 22.15
N GLN A 505 -36.57 1.95 21.39
CA GLN A 505 -36.58 1.75 19.95
C GLN A 505 -35.60 2.72 19.28
N LEU A 506 -34.66 2.18 18.53
CA LEU A 506 -33.79 2.94 17.65
C LEU A 506 -34.29 2.77 16.20
N ASP A 507 -34.81 3.85 15.60
CA ASP A 507 -35.09 3.89 14.17
C ASP A 507 -33.75 4.06 13.43
N LEU A 508 -33.06 2.96 13.21
CA LEU A 508 -31.92 2.93 12.32
C LEU A 508 -32.48 2.91 10.90
N ASN A 509 -32.40 4.05 10.20
CA ASN A 509 -32.58 4.08 8.76
C ASN A 509 -31.45 3.27 8.14
N TYR A 510 -31.70 1.98 7.93
CA TYR A 510 -30.86 1.18 7.05
C TYR A 510 -31.13 1.68 5.64
N THR A 511 -30.28 2.55 5.11
CA THR A 511 -30.18 2.72 3.66
C THR A 511 -29.87 1.34 3.11
N LYS A 512 -30.83 0.81 2.32
CA LYS A 512 -30.63 -0.44 1.60
C LYS A 512 -29.35 -0.32 0.79
N GLU A 513 -28.30 -1.03 1.17
CA GLU A 513 -27.16 -1.35 0.34
C GLU A 513 -27.49 -2.49 -0.62
#